data_7360dd3dff56f5bfdd58e1dd4ebd1b65
#
_entry.id   7360dd3dff56f5bfdd58e1dd4ebd1b65
#
_cell.length_a   1.000
_cell.length_b   1.000
_cell.length_c   1.000
_cell.angle_alpha   90.00
_cell.angle_beta   90.00
_cell.angle_gamma   90.00
#
_symmetry.space_group_name_H-M   'P 1'
#
loop_
_entity.id
_entity.type
_entity.pdbx_description
1 polymer ?
#
loop_
_entity_poly.entity_id
_entity_poly.type
_entity_poly.pdbx_seq_one_letter_code
_entity_poly.pdbx_strand_id
1 'polypeptide(L)'
;MKLNFKGKTAIVTGASGGMGLKTVDKLCSSGIKVLMLDIKEPPKKYLKNQNIKFSKLDVTKLSDLKKAIENFYLKHKSIDYLINTTGVLWFDKDMSVTNIKFETWEKVFDINLKSMAYLAKLIIPKMKKNRFGSQVHIS
;
A
#
# COMPACT_ATOMS: atom_id res chain seq x y z
N MET A 1 -0.82 -23.90 -1.89
CA MET A 1 -1.46 -23.59 -0.59
C MET A 1 -2.66 -22.68 -0.83
N LYS A 2 -3.85 -23.09 -0.41
CA LYS A 2 -5.07 -22.27 -0.50
C LYS A 2 -5.16 -21.43 0.75
N LEU A 3 -5.12 -20.11 0.63
CA LEU A 3 -5.30 -19.19 1.75
C LEU A 3 -6.79 -18.90 1.93
N ASN A 4 -7.27 -19.01 3.15
CA ASN A 4 -8.63 -18.61 3.50
C ASN A 4 -8.60 -17.24 4.17
N PHE A 5 -9.23 -16.27 3.53
CA PHE A 5 -9.34 -14.90 4.03
C PHE A 5 -10.72 -14.68 4.65
N LYS A 6 -10.75 -14.14 5.86
CA LYS A 6 -12.00 -13.73 6.52
C LYS A 6 -12.53 -12.41 5.93
N GLY A 7 -11.62 -11.47 5.65
CA GLY A 7 -11.94 -10.17 5.07
C GLY A 7 -12.16 -10.22 3.56
N LYS A 8 -12.71 -9.15 3.00
CA LYS A 8 -13.09 -9.01 1.58
C LYS A 8 -12.37 -7.87 0.85
N THR A 9 -11.64 -7.03 1.58
CA THR A 9 -11.03 -5.82 1.04
C THR A 9 -9.59 -5.68 1.49
N ALA A 10 -8.72 -5.18 0.61
CA ALA A 10 -7.33 -4.95 0.91
C ALA A 10 -6.82 -3.65 0.27
N ILE A 11 -5.85 -3.03 0.91
CA ILE A 11 -5.02 -1.97 0.33
C ILE A 11 -3.60 -2.51 0.22
N VAL A 12 -3.01 -2.36 -0.95
CA VAL A 12 -1.61 -2.71 -1.22
C VAL A 12 -0.89 -1.46 -1.71
N THR A 13 0.15 -1.03 -1.01
CA THR A 13 1.05 0.05 -1.45
C THR A 13 2.34 -0.52 -2.01
N GLY A 14 3.01 0.20 -2.92
CA GLY A 14 4.10 -0.38 -3.69
C GLY A 14 3.60 -1.50 -4.61
N ALA A 15 2.32 -1.38 -5.00
CA ALA A 15 1.53 -2.47 -5.58
C ALA A 15 1.98 -2.87 -6.99
N SER A 16 2.73 -2.00 -7.69
CA SER A 16 3.29 -2.28 -9.02
C SER A 16 4.71 -2.85 -8.99
N GLY A 17 5.30 -2.97 -7.80
CA GLY A 17 6.58 -3.66 -7.58
C GLY A 17 6.44 -5.18 -7.54
N GLY A 18 7.56 -5.89 -7.53
CA GLY A 18 7.58 -7.36 -7.59
C GLY A 18 6.78 -8.03 -6.47
N MET A 19 6.99 -7.66 -5.21
CA MET A 19 6.22 -8.16 -4.07
C MET A 19 4.76 -7.71 -4.11
N GLY A 20 4.52 -6.45 -4.45
CA GLY A 20 3.18 -5.88 -4.56
C GLY A 20 2.31 -6.63 -5.58
N LEU A 21 2.80 -6.84 -6.80
CA LEU A 21 2.08 -7.58 -7.84
C LEU A 21 1.74 -9.01 -7.42
N LYS A 22 2.69 -9.73 -6.82
CA LYS A 22 2.46 -11.10 -6.31
C LYS A 22 1.42 -11.13 -5.20
N THR A 23 1.44 -10.14 -4.32
CA THR A 23 0.44 -9.97 -3.25
C THR A 23 -0.94 -9.72 -3.84
N VAL A 24 -1.05 -8.79 -4.79
CA VAL A 24 -2.31 -8.48 -5.48
C VAL A 24 -2.87 -9.72 -6.22
N ASP A 25 -2.03 -10.46 -6.95
CA ASP A 25 -2.44 -11.69 -7.62
C ASP A 25 -3.06 -12.69 -6.62
N LYS A 26 -2.41 -12.87 -5.46
CA LYS A 26 -2.88 -13.80 -4.44
C LYS A 26 -4.19 -13.36 -3.79
N LEU A 27 -4.32 -12.08 -3.47
CA LEU A 27 -5.55 -11.51 -2.90
C LEU A 27 -6.72 -11.61 -3.90
N CYS A 28 -6.50 -11.20 -5.15
CA CYS A 28 -7.55 -11.24 -6.19
C CYS A 28 -7.99 -12.68 -6.52
N SER A 29 -7.06 -13.65 -6.58
CA SER A 29 -7.41 -15.07 -6.78
C SER A 29 -8.24 -15.66 -5.64
N SER A 30 -8.26 -15.00 -4.49
CA SER A 30 -9.10 -15.34 -3.33
C SER A 30 -10.38 -14.49 -3.23
N GLY A 31 -10.70 -13.71 -4.28
CA GLY A 31 -11.92 -12.89 -4.34
C GLY A 31 -11.87 -11.58 -3.56
N ILE A 32 -10.69 -11.17 -3.09
CA ILE A 32 -10.49 -9.91 -2.36
C ILE A 32 -10.56 -8.72 -3.32
N LYS A 33 -11.27 -7.66 -2.96
CA LYS A 33 -11.25 -6.36 -3.64
C LYS A 33 -10.02 -5.59 -3.21
N VAL A 34 -9.20 -5.16 -4.16
CA VAL A 34 -7.89 -4.57 -3.87
C VAL A 34 -7.82 -3.13 -4.37
N LEU A 35 -7.43 -2.20 -3.48
CA LEU A 35 -6.93 -0.88 -3.86
C LEU A 35 -5.40 -0.99 -4.02
N MET A 36 -4.93 -0.87 -5.25
CA MET A 36 -3.50 -0.78 -5.58
C MET A 36 -3.06 0.68 -5.55
N LEU A 37 -2.02 1.00 -4.78
CA LEU A 37 -1.42 2.32 -4.68
C LEU A 37 0.05 2.24 -5.10
N ASP A 38 0.44 3.01 -6.11
CA ASP A 38 1.82 3.10 -6.58
C ASP A 38 2.05 4.36 -7.41
N ILE A 39 3.30 4.81 -7.51
CA ILE A 39 3.71 5.88 -8.45
C ILE A 39 3.83 5.38 -9.89
N LYS A 40 4.00 4.08 -10.09
CA LYS A 40 4.09 3.42 -11.40
C LYS A 40 2.80 2.69 -11.72
N GLU A 41 2.38 2.74 -12.97
CA GLU A 41 1.24 1.95 -13.43
C GLU A 41 1.59 0.46 -13.46
N PRO A 42 0.67 -0.41 -13.01
CA PRO A 42 0.85 -1.85 -13.14
C PRO A 42 0.61 -2.30 -14.59
N PRO A 43 1.01 -3.53 -14.96
CA PRO A 43 0.66 -4.10 -16.25
C PRO A 43 -0.85 -4.05 -16.54
N LYS A 44 -1.23 -3.86 -17.81
CA LYS A 44 -2.63 -3.65 -18.25
C LYS A 44 -3.63 -4.71 -17.75
N LYS A 45 -3.18 -5.96 -17.52
CA LYS A 45 -4.04 -7.02 -16.99
C LYS A 45 -4.66 -6.68 -15.62
N TYR A 46 -3.93 -5.93 -14.77
CA TYR A 46 -4.44 -5.50 -13.46
C TYR A 46 -5.49 -4.40 -13.59
N LEU A 47 -5.30 -3.48 -14.53
CA LEU A 47 -6.26 -2.38 -14.78
C LEU A 47 -7.61 -2.88 -15.33
N LYS A 48 -7.62 -4.06 -15.96
CA LYS A 48 -8.83 -4.72 -16.50
C LYS A 48 -9.53 -5.62 -15.47
N ASN A 49 -8.92 -5.87 -14.32
CA ASN A 49 -9.48 -6.77 -13.32
C ASN A 49 -10.53 -6.04 -12.47
N GLN A 50 -11.77 -6.53 -12.48
CA GLN A 50 -12.91 -5.95 -11.75
C GLN A 50 -12.74 -5.93 -10.22
N ASN A 51 -11.83 -6.73 -9.67
CA ASN A 51 -11.51 -6.75 -8.26
C ASN A 51 -10.46 -5.72 -7.87
N ILE A 52 -9.89 -5.01 -8.85
CA ILE A 52 -8.81 -4.05 -8.63
C ILE A 52 -9.28 -2.63 -8.90
N LYS A 53 -8.95 -1.74 -7.99
CA LYS A 53 -8.92 -0.29 -8.22
C LYS A 53 -7.47 0.15 -8.13
N PHE A 54 -6.91 0.69 -9.19
CA PHE A 54 -5.61 1.33 -9.17
C PHE A 54 -5.74 2.83 -8.95
N SER A 55 -4.88 3.39 -8.12
CA SER A 55 -4.69 4.82 -7.95
C SER A 55 -3.21 5.15 -8.02
N LYS A 56 -2.83 5.90 -9.05
CA LYS A 56 -1.46 6.40 -9.21
C LYS A 56 -1.24 7.55 -8.24
N LEU A 57 -0.41 7.33 -7.24
CA LEU A 57 -0.07 8.34 -6.24
C LEU A 57 1.27 8.05 -5.55
N ASP A 58 1.83 9.09 -4.99
CA ASP A 58 2.99 9.03 -4.11
C ASP A 58 2.50 8.94 -2.65
N VAL A 59 2.92 7.92 -1.91
CA VAL A 59 2.51 7.70 -0.51
C VAL A 59 2.94 8.82 0.45
N THR A 60 3.87 9.68 0.04
CA THR A 60 4.28 10.87 0.80
C THR A 60 3.30 12.04 0.63
N LYS A 61 2.42 12.00 -0.39
CA LYS A 61 1.36 12.98 -0.64
C LYS A 61 0.13 12.63 0.18
N LEU A 62 0.12 13.05 1.44
CA LEU A 62 -0.83 12.60 2.45
C LEU A 62 -2.29 12.92 2.11
N SER A 63 -2.56 14.05 1.43
CA SER A 63 -3.90 14.42 0.98
C SER A 63 -4.46 13.43 -0.05
N ASP A 64 -3.63 13.04 -1.04
CA ASP A 64 -4.03 12.13 -2.11
C ASP A 64 -4.22 10.72 -1.56
N LEU A 65 -3.31 10.31 -0.68
CA LEU A 65 -3.39 9.04 0.02
C LEU A 65 -4.69 8.93 0.83
N LYS A 66 -5.01 9.95 1.64
CA LYS A 66 -6.26 10.02 2.39
C LYS A 66 -7.47 9.93 1.48
N LYS A 67 -7.51 10.71 0.40
CA LYS A 67 -8.62 10.72 -0.57
C LYS A 67 -8.84 9.36 -1.22
N ALA A 68 -7.76 8.68 -1.65
CA ALA A 68 -7.85 7.36 -2.27
C ALA A 68 -8.42 6.32 -1.28
N ILE A 69 -7.92 6.32 -0.03
CA ILE A 69 -8.38 5.42 1.04
C ILE A 69 -9.84 5.68 1.41
N GLU A 70 -10.24 6.95 1.58
CA GLU A 70 -11.63 7.30 1.90
C GLU A 70 -12.60 6.88 0.78
N ASN A 71 -12.27 7.13 -0.47
CA ASN A 71 -13.10 6.72 -1.61
C ASN A 71 -13.28 5.20 -1.66
N PHE A 72 -12.21 4.44 -1.41
CA PHE A 72 -12.29 2.99 -1.36
C PHE A 72 -13.16 2.50 -0.18
N TYR A 73 -12.97 3.10 1.00
CA TYR A 73 -13.77 2.79 2.19
C TYR A 73 -15.25 3.13 1.99
N LEU A 74 -15.57 4.28 1.41
CA LEU A 74 -16.96 4.68 1.13
C LEU A 74 -17.66 3.69 0.21
N LYS A 75 -16.95 3.15 -0.78
CA LYS A 75 -17.48 2.15 -1.72
C LYS A 75 -17.69 0.78 -1.09
N HIS A 76 -16.71 0.30 -0.31
CA HIS A 76 -16.69 -1.09 0.17
C HIS A 76 -17.11 -1.25 1.64
N LYS A 77 -17.21 -0.14 2.40
CA LYS A 77 -17.59 -0.07 3.81
C LYS A 77 -16.64 -0.81 4.76
N SER A 78 -15.56 -1.39 4.25
CA SER A 78 -14.49 -2.02 5.04
C SER A 78 -13.12 -1.81 4.43
N ILE A 79 -12.09 -1.91 5.26
CA ILE A 79 -10.69 -2.14 4.91
C ILE A 79 -10.20 -3.21 5.86
N ASP A 80 -10.05 -4.43 5.34
CA ASP A 80 -9.79 -5.61 6.17
C ASP A 80 -8.29 -5.92 6.24
N TYR A 81 -7.56 -5.60 5.17
CA TYR A 81 -6.13 -5.85 5.09
C TYR A 81 -5.38 -4.61 4.58
N LEU A 82 -4.23 -4.33 5.19
CA LEU A 82 -3.24 -3.40 4.67
C LEU A 82 -1.93 -4.17 4.46
N ILE A 83 -1.42 -4.16 3.23
CA ILE A 83 -0.12 -4.70 2.91
C ILE A 83 0.73 -3.56 2.34
N ASN A 84 1.68 -3.10 3.13
CA ASN A 84 2.61 -2.06 2.72
C ASN A 84 3.91 -2.68 2.24
N THR A 85 4.14 -2.64 0.93
CA THR A 85 5.38 -3.06 0.28
C THR A 85 6.13 -1.89 -0.34
N THR A 86 5.72 -0.66 -0.01
CA THR A 86 6.43 0.54 -0.45
C THR A 86 7.74 0.66 0.29
N GLY A 87 8.81 0.82 -0.47
CA GLY A 87 10.12 1.10 0.03
C GLY A 87 11.05 1.53 -1.09
N VAL A 88 12.05 2.33 -0.75
CA VAL A 88 13.10 2.77 -1.66
C VAL A 88 14.47 2.51 -1.04
N LEU A 89 15.41 2.15 -1.90
CA LEU A 89 16.83 2.12 -1.65
C LEU A 89 17.51 2.67 -2.93
N TRP A 90 18.23 3.76 -2.80
CA TRP A 90 18.89 4.40 -3.93
C TRP A 90 20.40 4.18 -3.83
N PHE A 91 20.91 3.13 -4.46
CA PHE A 91 22.31 2.72 -4.40
C PHE A 91 23.32 3.82 -4.80
N ASP A 92 22.87 4.82 -5.57
CA ASP A 92 23.66 5.97 -5.98
C ASP A 92 23.61 7.15 -4.99
N LYS A 93 22.73 7.12 -4.00
CA LYS A 93 22.46 8.21 -3.05
C LYS A 93 22.50 7.78 -1.60
N ASP A 94 22.16 6.50 -1.33
CA ASP A 94 22.27 5.90 0.01
C ASP A 94 23.74 5.53 0.26
N MET A 95 24.43 6.39 0.99
CA MET A 95 25.85 6.29 1.28
C MET A 95 26.10 6.06 2.77
N SER A 96 27.36 5.93 3.14
CA SER A 96 27.73 5.91 4.57
C SER A 96 27.22 7.15 5.30
N VAL A 97 27.01 7.06 6.58
CA VAL A 97 26.47 8.17 7.41
C VAL A 97 27.33 9.46 7.30
N THR A 98 28.61 9.31 6.99
CA THR A 98 29.51 10.43 6.80
C THR A 98 29.37 11.16 5.45
N ASN A 99 28.76 10.49 4.48
CA ASN A 99 28.69 10.97 3.09
C ASN A 99 27.25 11.16 2.57
N ILE A 100 26.24 10.67 3.30
CA ILE A 100 24.85 10.81 2.88
C ILE A 100 24.41 12.27 2.96
N LYS A 101 23.64 12.70 1.96
CA LYS A 101 22.96 13.99 2.00
C LYS A 101 21.71 13.88 2.86
N PHE A 102 21.49 14.79 3.81
CA PHE A 102 20.35 14.76 4.70
C PHE A 102 19.01 14.80 3.95
N GLU A 103 18.92 15.47 2.81
CA GLU A 103 17.71 15.46 1.98
C GLU A 103 17.39 14.06 1.44
N THR A 104 18.41 13.24 1.14
CA THR A 104 18.21 11.83 0.76
C THR A 104 17.72 11.02 1.95
N TRP A 105 18.36 11.19 3.11
CA TRP A 105 17.95 10.57 4.37
C TRP A 105 16.48 10.85 4.68
N GLU A 106 16.08 12.12 4.71
CA GLU A 106 14.70 12.53 4.99
C GLU A 106 13.70 11.90 4.02
N LYS A 107 14.01 11.90 2.72
CA LYS A 107 13.15 11.25 1.71
C LYS A 107 13.01 9.76 1.90
N VAL A 108 14.09 9.05 2.26
CA VAL A 108 14.03 7.62 2.57
C VAL A 108 13.11 7.38 3.77
N PHE A 109 13.26 8.16 4.84
CA PHE A 109 12.41 8.05 6.02
C PHE A 109 10.95 8.42 5.74
N ASP A 110 10.70 9.46 4.94
CA ASP A 110 9.34 9.85 4.54
C ASP A 110 8.63 8.71 3.77
N ILE A 111 9.36 8.05 2.86
CA ILE A 111 8.80 6.96 2.05
C ILE A 111 8.71 5.66 2.85
N ASN A 112 9.80 5.23 3.51
CA ASN A 112 9.88 3.89 4.09
C ASN A 112 9.24 3.79 5.48
N LEU A 113 9.17 4.88 6.25
CA LEU A 113 8.70 4.86 7.63
C LEU A 113 7.47 5.75 7.86
N LYS A 114 7.56 7.04 7.54
CA LYS A 114 6.48 7.99 7.84
C LYS A 114 5.20 7.68 7.07
N SER A 115 5.29 7.26 5.80
CA SER A 115 4.15 6.82 5.02
C SER A 115 3.43 5.62 5.66
N MET A 116 4.20 4.66 6.19
CA MET A 116 3.71 3.48 6.90
C MET A 116 2.90 3.88 8.15
N ALA A 117 3.45 4.76 8.99
CA ALA A 117 2.77 5.27 10.18
C ALA A 117 1.49 6.02 9.82
N TYR A 118 1.51 6.80 8.73
CA TYR A 118 0.35 7.55 8.27
C TYR A 118 -0.74 6.64 7.69
N LEU A 119 -0.38 5.62 6.93
CA LEU A 119 -1.31 4.58 6.48
C LEU A 119 -2.02 3.90 7.66
N ALA A 120 -1.25 3.49 8.66
CA ALA A 120 -1.77 2.89 9.87
C ALA A 120 -2.75 3.84 10.59
N LYS A 121 -2.38 5.11 10.76
CA LYS A 121 -3.24 6.15 11.35
C LYS A 121 -4.58 6.31 10.62
N LEU A 122 -4.60 6.25 9.29
CA LEU A 122 -5.83 6.37 8.49
C LEU A 122 -6.71 5.12 8.53
N ILE A 123 -6.09 3.95 8.62
CA ILE A 123 -6.77 2.66 8.39
C ILE A 123 -7.22 2.01 9.69
N ILE A 124 -6.43 2.09 10.78
CA ILE A 124 -6.77 1.47 12.07
C ILE A 124 -8.16 1.85 12.58
N PRO A 125 -8.61 3.13 12.56
CA PRO A 125 -9.96 3.46 13.02
C PRO A 125 -11.07 2.75 12.25
N LYS A 126 -10.86 2.51 10.95
CA LYS A 126 -11.81 1.80 10.07
C LYS A 126 -11.84 0.30 10.39
N MET A 127 -10.68 -0.31 10.63
CA MET A 127 -10.57 -1.70 11.08
C MET A 127 -11.22 -1.90 12.46
N LYS A 128 -10.98 -0.97 13.40
CA LYS A 128 -11.62 -1.00 14.72
C LYS A 128 -13.14 -0.94 14.64
N LYS A 129 -13.69 -0.06 13.80
CA LYS A 129 -15.13 0.05 13.56
C LYS A 129 -15.73 -1.26 13.07
N ASN A 130 -15.01 -1.97 12.21
CA ASN A 130 -15.45 -3.27 11.68
C ASN A 130 -15.09 -4.47 12.59
N ARG A 131 -14.41 -4.22 13.71
CA ARG A 131 -13.91 -5.26 14.65
C ARG A 131 -13.07 -6.33 13.96
N PHE A 132 -12.42 -5.96 12.87
CA PHE A 132 -11.54 -6.84 12.10
C PHE A 132 -10.51 -6.01 11.32
N GLY A 133 -9.28 -6.51 11.26
CA GLY A 133 -8.22 -5.96 10.43
C GLY A 133 -6.89 -6.62 10.68
N SER A 134 -6.06 -6.69 9.64
CA SER A 134 -4.67 -7.16 9.73
C SER A 134 -3.78 -6.25 8.88
N GLN A 135 -2.60 -5.95 9.39
CA GLN A 135 -1.61 -5.13 8.69
C GLN A 135 -0.29 -5.88 8.58
N VAL A 136 0.32 -5.78 7.41
CA VAL A 136 1.67 -6.25 7.13
C VAL A 136 2.47 -5.08 6.57
N HIS A 137 3.60 -4.79 7.19
CA HIS A 137 4.53 -3.76 6.75
C HIS A 137 5.87 -4.42 6.46
N ILE A 138 6.37 -4.21 5.25
CA ILE A 138 7.70 -4.67 4.85
C ILE A 138 8.66 -3.49 5.04
N SER A 139 9.71 -3.71 5.83
CA SER A 139 10.74 -2.71 6.15
C SER A 139 12.12 -3.26 5.82
#